data_822fde600def4f1ff12bad39699e8f14
#
_entry.id   822fde600def4f1ff12bad39699e8f14
#
_cell.length_a   1.000
_cell.length_b   1.000
_cell.length_c   1.000
_cell.angle_alpha   90.00
_cell.angle_beta   90.00
_cell.angle_gamma   90.00
#
_symmetry.space_group_name_H-M   'P 1'
#
loop_
_entity.id
_entity.type
_entity.pdbx_description
1 polymer ?
#
loop_
_entity_poly.entity_id
_entity_poly.type
_entity_poly.pdbx_seq_one_letter_code
_entity_poly.pdbx_strand_id
1 'polypeptide(L)'
;MLYKTINPHGGDVYKEPIRLDYSANTNPFGTPEGVKKAICGMIDKMYHYPDPYCRELVEKIAETENIPSDYILCGNGAAELIYSYFEAALPKKVAETAPTFSEYSAAAENAGSTVVRYYLSKDNDFELDGGILDFLAKEKPDVLAICNPNNPTGRLAKPQLMENILLYCHQNNIRLFVDECFLDLTENGDSMKRYLSSFSNLFI
;
A
#
# COMPACT_ATOMS: atom_id res chain seq x y z
N MET A 1 25.73 16.12 9.30
CA MET A 1 24.86 15.25 8.47
C MET A 1 23.55 15.09 9.22
N LEU A 2 22.43 15.54 8.64
CA LEU A 2 21.11 15.48 9.29
C LEU A 2 20.58 14.05 9.43
N TYR A 3 20.93 13.19 8.49
CA TYR A 3 20.48 11.80 8.48
C TYR A 3 21.64 10.86 8.77
N LYS A 4 21.54 10.11 9.87
CA LYS A 4 22.57 9.14 10.31
C LYS A 4 22.25 7.71 9.85
N THR A 5 21.04 7.48 9.33
CA THR A 5 20.58 6.18 8.84
C THR A 5 20.66 6.12 7.32
N ILE A 6 21.01 4.95 6.81
CA ILE A 6 20.93 4.67 5.37
C ILE A 6 19.45 4.68 4.98
N ASN A 7 19.10 5.48 3.95
CA ASN A 7 17.76 5.40 3.38
C ASN A 7 17.57 4.00 2.79
N PRO A 8 16.55 3.22 3.24
CA PRO A 8 16.31 1.87 2.72
C PRO A 8 15.69 1.88 1.31
N HIS A 9 15.24 3.05 0.84
CA HIS A 9 14.60 3.18 -0.46
C HIS A 9 15.61 3.33 -1.59
N GLY A 10 15.24 2.78 -2.76
CA GLY A 10 15.94 3.02 -4.01
C GLY A 10 15.68 4.42 -4.57
N GLY A 11 16.16 4.66 -5.81
CA GLY A 11 15.95 5.93 -6.52
C GLY A 11 16.90 7.06 -6.15
N ASP A 12 17.98 6.79 -5.39
CA ASP A 12 19.03 7.79 -5.12
C ASP A 12 19.95 7.94 -6.34
N VAL A 13 19.42 8.58 -7.38
CA VAL A 13 20.12 8.82 -8.65
C VAL A 13 21.04 10.07 -8.65
N TYR A 14 21.17 10.74 -7.48
CA TYR A 14 21.82 12.04 -7.40
C TYR A 14 23.29 11.97 -7.03
N LYS A 15 23.80 10.83 -6.57
CA LYS A 15 25.19 10.68 -6.10
C LYS A 15 26.18 10.46 -7.23
N GLU A 16 25.82 9.63 -8.21
CA GLU A 16 26.66 9.24 -9.34
C GLU A 16 25.84 9.09 -10.62
N PRO A 17 26.42 9.24 -11.81
CA PRO A 17 25.75 8.97 -13.07
C PRO A 17 25.32 7.49 -13.15
N ILE A 18 24.02 7.25 -13.06
CA ILE A 18 23.45 5.90 -13.12
C ILE A 18 23.03 5.62 -14.58
N ARG A 19 23.53 4.52 -15.15
CA ARG A 19 23.17 4.09 -16.49
C ARG A 19 21.83 3.33 -16.50
N LEU A 20 21.60 2.50 -15.50
CA LEU A 20 20.39 1.70 -15.33
C LEU A 20 20.03 1.71 -13.84
N ASP A 21 18.78 2.05 -13.53
CA ASP A 21 18.25 2.02 -12.17
C ASP A 21 17.20 0.91 -12.06
N TYR A 22 17.49 -0.08 -11.22
CA TYR A 22 16.57 -1.17 -10.84
C TYR A 22 16.13 -1.07 -9.38
N SER A 23 16.47 0.03 -8.70
CA SER A 23 16.19 0.22 -7.28
C SER A 23 14.83 0.87 -7.01
N ALA A 24 14.16 1.41 -8.04
CA ALA A 24 12.86 2.04 -7.92
C ALA A 24 11.95 1.65 -9.09
N ASN A 25 10.66 1.45 -8.78
CA ASN A 25 9.64 1.12 -9.77
C ASN A 25 9.13 2.42 -10.42
N THR A 26 9.80 2.84 -11.48
CA THR A 26 9.43 4.04 -12.25
C THR A 26 8.99 3.68 -13.65
N ASN A 27 8.13 4.51 -14.27
CA ASN A 27 7.74 4.32 -15.66
C ASN A 27 8.95 4.54 -16.59
N PRO A 28 9.43 3.50 -17.30
CA PRO A 28 10.61 3.62 -18.17
C PRO A 28 10.39 4.56 -19.37
N PHE A 29 9.14 4.86 -19.73
CA PHE A 29 8.78 5.81 -20.79
C PHE A 29 8.70 7.25 -20.30
N GLY A 30 8.94 7.49 -19.00
CA GLY A 30 8.84 8.82 -18.39
C GLY A 30 7.42 9.33 -18.19
N THR A 31 7.27 10.63 -18.00
CA THR A 31 5.98 11.26 -17.74
C THR A 31 5.16 11.36 -19.03
N PRO A 32 3.92 10.83 -19.06
CA PRO A 32 3.03 10.94 -20.24
C PRO A 32 2.76 12.39 -20.64
N GLU A 33 2.64 12.66 -21.93
CA GLU A 33 2.41 14.01 -22.47
C GLU A 33 1.13 14.67 -21.94
N GLY A 34 0.06 13.90 -21.73
CA GLY A 34 -1.17 14.40 -21.11
C GLY A 34 -0.95 14.93 -19.70
N VAL A 35 -0.13 14.25 -18.90
CA VAL A 35 0.23 14.67 -17.55
C VAL A 35 1.05 15.96 -17.57
N LYS A 36 2.06 16.05 -18.47
CA LYS A 36 2.86 17.27 -18.64
C LYS A 36 1.97 18.47 -19.00
N LYS A 37 1.04 18.31 -19.93
CA LYS A 37 0.10 19.36 -20.34
C LYS A 37 -0.81 19.78 -19.18
N ALA A 38 -1.33 18.83 -18.41
CA ALA A 38 -2.16 19.11 -17.25
C ALA A 38 -1.40 19.92 -16.19
N ILE A 39 -0.16 19.52 -15.86
CA ILE A 39 0.70 20.26 -14.91
C ILE A 39 0.95 21.69 -15.40
N CYS A 40 1.33 21.87 -16.68
CA CYS A 40 1.56 23.20 -17.26
C CYS A 40 0.29 24.06 -17.23
N GLY A 41 -0.88 23.48 -17.46
CA GLY A 41 -2.16 24.18 -17.39
C GLY A 41 -2.59 24.62 -16.00
N MET A 42 -1.95 24.10 -14.95
CA MET A 42 -2.24 24.46 -13.56
C MET A 42 -1.32 25.58 -13.01
N ILE A 43 -0.27 25.97 -13.73
CA ILE A 43 0.73 26.92 -13.23
C ILE A 43 0.07 28.24 -12.78
N ASP A 44 -0.85 28.78 -13.56
CA ASP A 44 -1.54 30.04 -13.25
C ASP A 44 -2.47 29.93 -12.02
N LYS A 45 -2.75 28.72 -11.53
CA LYS A 45 -3.58 28.47 -10.35
C LYS A 45 -2.75 28.18 -9.09
N MET A 46 -1.43 28.04 -9.20
CA MET A 46 -0.55 27.66 -8.09
C MET A 46 -0.46 28.67 -6.96
N TYR A 47 -0.97 29.90 -7.15
CA TYR A 47 -1.03 30.91 -6.08
C TYR A 47 -2.14 30.65 -5.06
N HIS A 48 -3.07 29.75 -5.35
CA HIS A 48 -4.08 29.31 -4.41
C HIS A 48 -3.53 28.21 -3.49
N TYR A 49 -4.03 28.15 -2.25
CA TYR A 49 -3.89 26.93 -1.46
C TYR A 49 -4.55 25.76 -2.17
N PRO A 50 -3.98 24.56 -2.12
CA PRO A 50 -4.65 23.38 -2.65
C PRO A 50 -5.96 23.09 -1.91
N ASP A 51 -6.91 22.45 -2.60
CA ASP A 51 -8.14 21.99 -1.96
C ASP A 51 -7.82 20.95 -0.88
N PRO A 52 -8.07 21.23 0.43
CA PRO A 52 -7.72 20.32 1.51
C PRO A 52 -8.50 19.00 1.48
N TYR A 53 -9.58 18.93 0.71
CA TYR A 53 -10.41 17.73 0.56
C TYR A 53 -10.20 17.03 -0.79
N CYS A 54 -9.33 17.54 -1.65
CA CYS A 54 -9.07 16.98 -2.98
C CYS A 54 -10.33 16.64 -3.78
N ARG A 55 -11.41 17.47 -3.70
CA ARG A 55 -12.76 17.11 -4.16
C ARG A 55 -12.80 16.63 -5.60
N GLU A 56 -12.19 17.38 -6.53
CA GLU A 56 -12.17 17.02 -7.94
C GLU A 56 -11.47 15.66 -8.18
N LEU A 57 -10.38 15.39 -7.46
CA LEU A 57 -9.65 14.13 -7.54
C LEU A 57 -10.46 12.98 -6.94
N VAL A 58 -11.06 13.19 -5.77
CA VAL A 58 -11.91 12.19 -5.09
C VAL A 58 -13.12 11.82 -5.97
N GLU A 59 -13.80 12.78 -6.56
CA GLU A 59 -14.91 12.54 -7.49
C GLU A 59 -14.44 11.73 -8.71
N LYS A 60 -13.28 12.09 -9.27
CA LYS A 60 -12.75 11.36 -10.43
C LYS A 60 -12.33 9.94 -10.12
N ILE A 61 -11.74 9.70 -8.95
CA ILE A 61 -11.43 8.34 -8.49
C ILE A 61 -12.73 7.56 -8.26
N ALA A 62 -13.71 8.16 -7.57
CA ALA A 62 -15.01 7.53 -7.32
C ALA A 62 -15.71 7.05 -8.61
N GLU A 63 -15.72 7.92 -9.65
CA GLU A 63 -16.24 7.56 -10.96
C GLU A 63 -15.45 6.41 -11.62
N THR A 64 -14.11 6.52 -11.62
CA THR A 64 -13.25 5.57 -12.34
C THR A 64 -13.27 4.19 -11.68
N GLU A 65 -13.25 4.16 -10.34
CA GLU A 65 -13.18 2.93 -9.54
C GLU A 65 -14.58 2.39 -9.18
N ASN A 66 -15.65 3.13 -9.48
CA ASN A 66 -17.04 2.80 -9.15
C ASN A 66 -17.22 2.50 -7.64
N ILE A 67 -16.65 3.38 -6.81
CA ILE A 67 -16.79 3.32 -5.33
C ILE A 67 -17.33 4.65 -4.81
N PRO A 68 -18.02 4.69 -3.65
CA PRO A 68 -18.50 5.93 -3.06
C PRO A 68 -17.35 6.87 -2.71
N SER A 69 -17.52 8.18 -2.95
CA SER A 69 -16.52 9.21 -2.64
C SER A 69 -16.15 9.25 -1.15
N ASP A 70 -17.07 8.91 -0.26
CA ASP A 70 -16.85 8.86 1.19
C ASP A 70 -15.86 7.76 1.63
N TYR A 71 -15.51 6.84 0.72
CA TYR A 71 -14.51 5.78 0.98
C TYR A 71 -13.12 6.17 0.52
N ILE A 72 -12.93 7.38 -0.01
CA ILE A 72 -11.67 7.79 -0.63
C ILE A 72 -11.00 8.88 0.20
N LEU A 73 -9.75 8.62 0.57
CA LEU A 73 -8.83 9.60 1.16
C LEU A 73 -7.64 9.77 0.23
N CYS A 74 -7.36 11.00 -0.18
CA CYS A 74 -6.18 11.33 -0.99
C CYS A 74 -5.03 11.82 -0.11
N GLY A 75 -3.78 11.47 -0.48
CA GLY A 75 -2.55 11.91 0.19
C GLY A 75 -1.41 12.07 -0.80
N ASN A 76 -0.27 12.54 -0.33
CA ASN A 76 0.95 12.73 -1.13
C ASN A 76 1.74 11.42 -1.25
N GLY A 77 1.18 10.49 -2.00
CA GLY A 77 1.71 9.14 -2.19
C GLY A 77 1.31 8.18 -1.07
N ALA A 78 1.55 6.88 -1.33
CA ALA A 78 1.17 5.80 -0.43
C ALA A 78 1.81 5.92 0.96
N ALA A 79 3.06 6.41 1.06
CA ALA A 79 3.75 6.54 2.33
C ALA A 79 2.99 7.44 3.33
N GLU A 80 2.50 8.62 2.89
CA GLU A 80 1.71 9.49 3.76
C GLU A 80 0.45 8.77 4.29
N LEU A 81 -0.26 8.05 3.41
CA LEU A 81 -1.47 7.33 3.78
C LEU A 81 -1.18 6.16 4.73
N ILE A 82 -0.09 5.42 4.52
CA ILE A 82 0.36 4.33 5.40
C ILE A 82 0.64 4.88 6.81
N TYR A 83 1.45 5.95 6.93
CA TYR A 83 1.76 6.56 8.23
C TYR A 83 0.50 7.11 8.90
N SER A 84 -0.34 7.84 8.16
CA SER A 84 -1.61 8.38 8.68
C SER A 84 -2.55 7.29 9.17
N TYR A 85 -2.61 6.16 8.45
CA TYR A 85 -3.41 5.01 8.87
C TYR A 85 -2.94 4.45 10.21
N PHE A 86 -1.65 4.16 10.36
CA PHE A 86 -1.14 3.59 11.61
C PHE A 86 -1.20 4.57 12.78
N GLU A 87 -0.96 5.87 12.55
CA GLU A 87 -1.12 6.92 13.56
C GLU A 87 -2.58 7.07 14.01
N ALA A 88 -3.55 6.97 13.12
CA ALA A 88 -4.97 7.01 13.47
C ALA A 88 -5.46 5.71 14.12
N ALA A 89 -4.95 4.58 13.65
CA ALA A 89 -5.37 3.25 14.08
C ALA A 89 -4.80 2.83 15.43
N LEU A 90 -3.60 3.30 15.78
CA LEU A 90 -2.83 3.01 17.02
C LEU A 90 -2.85 1.51 17.41
N PRO A 91 -2.53 0.57 16.51
CA PRO A 91 -2.54 -0.84 16.83
C PRO A 91 -1.41 -1.15 17.82
N LYS A 92 -1.62 -2.11 18.72
CA LYS A 92 -0.56 -2.60 19.62
C LYS A 92 0.36 -3.59 18.92
N LYS A 93 -0.23 -4.44 18.08
CA LYS A 93 0.50 -5.47 17.32
C LYS A 93 0.05 -5.44 15.86
N VAL A 94 1.04 -5.38 14.97
CA VAL A 94 0.85 -5.44 13.52
C VAL A 94 1.51 -6.69 12.97
N ALA A 95 0.79 -7.43 12.12
CA ALA A 95 1.35 -8.51 11.31
C ALA A 95 1.62 -8.00 9.90
N GLU A 96 2.73 -8.40 9.31
CA GLU A 96 3.04 -8.20 7.89
C GLU A 96 3.62 -9.46 7.27
N THR A 97 3.57 -9.61 5.95
CA THR A 97 4.34 -10.62 5.23
C THR A 97 5.81 -10.19 5.14
N ALA A 98 6.75 -11.11 4.97
CA ALA A 98 8.16 -10.79 4.73
C ALA A 98 8.79 -11.78 3.74
N PRO A 99 9.51 -11.29 2.70
CA PRO A 99 9.80 -9.88 2.44
C PRO A 99 8.58 -9.10 1.92
N THR A 100 8.48 -7.81 2.29
CA THR A 100 7.47 -6.88 1.79
C THR A 100 8.00 -5.43 1.79
N PHE A 101 7.17 -4.47 1.46
CA PHE A 101 7.53 -3.06 1.47
C PHE A 101 7.80 -2.56 2.91
N SER A 102 8.93 -1.89 3.09
CA SER A 102 9.46 -1.53 4.43
C SER A 102 8.64 -0.50 5.19
N GLU A 103 7.78 0.26 4.49
CA GLU A 103 7.02 1.33 5.14
C GLU A 103 5.92 0.84 6.08
N TYR A 104 5.42 -0.39 5.91
CA TYR A 104 4.39 -0.91 6.84
C TYR A 104 4.96 -1.07 8.25
N SER A 105 6.09 -1.77 8.37
CA SER A 105 6.76 -1.92 9.69
C SER A 105 7.28 -0.59 10.20
N ALA A 106 7.86 0.26 9.35
CA ALA A 106 8.37 1.56 9.77
C ALA A 106 7.25 2.45 10.34
N ALA A 107 6.10 2.54 9.67
CA ALA A 107 4.95 3.31 10.13
C ALA A 107 4.32 2.71 11.40
N ALA A 108 4.20 1.37 11.47
CA ALA A 108 3.69 0.69 12.65
C ALA A 108 4.59 0.91 13.88
N GLU A 109 5.90 0.77 13.73
CA GLU A 109 6.88 1.01 14.79
C GLU A 109 6.90 2.49 15.23
N ASN A 110 6.76 3.43 14.28
CA ASN A 110 6.62 4.87 14.58
C ASN A 110 5.37 5.17 15.41
N ALA A 111 4.27 4.45 15.15
CA ALA A 111 3.04 4.52 15.94
C ALA A 111 3.12 3.78 17.29
N GLY A 112 4.27 3.18 17.63
CA GLY A 112 4.49 2.46 18.89
C GLY A 112 4.03 0.99 18.87
N SER A 113 3.78 0.41 17.71
CA SER A 113 3.34 -0.98 17.56
C SER A 113 4.50 -1.97 17.64
N THR A 114 4.20 -3.20 18.09
CA THR A 114 5.07 -4.36 17.89
C THR A 114 4.76 -5.00 16.56
N VAL A 115 5.78 -5.28 15.73
CA VAL A 115 5.62 -5.92 14.42
C VAL A 115 6.00 -7.39 14.48
N VAL A 116 5.12 -8.27 13.96
CA VAL A 116 5.35 -9.70 13.78
C VAL A 116 5.27 -10.06 12.30
N ARG A 117 6.10 -11.00 11.83
CA ARG A 117 6.29 -11.28 10.42
C ARG A 117 5.94 -12.71 10.05
N TYR A 118 5.08 -12.84 9.02
CA TYR A 118 4.88 -14.10 8.32
C TYR A 118 5.88 -14.20 7.18
N TYR A 119 6.88 -15.08 7.34
CA TYR A 119 7.94 -15.21 6.34
C TYR A 119 7.48 -16.05 5.14
N LEU A 120 7.50 -15.42 3.96
CA LEU A 120 7.28 -16.10 2.69
C LEU A 120 8.50 -16.94 2.34
N SER A 121 8.28 -18.17 1.84
CA SER A 121 9.37 -19.10 1.56
C SER A 121 9.87 -18.98 0.13
N LYS A 122 11.19 -19.01 -0.04
CA LYS A 122 11.80 -19.14 -1.35
C LYS A 122 11.45 -20.49 -2.02
N ASP A 123 11.19 -21.53 -1.25
CA ASP A 123 10.90 -22.86 -1.77
C ASP A 123 9.53 -22.93 -2.48
N ASN A 124 8.62 -22.02 -2.14
CA ASN A 124 7.35 -21.83 -2.86
C ASN A 124 7.32 -20.53 -3.66
N ASP A 125 8.50 -20.02 -4.03
CA ASP A 125 8.64 -18.84 -4.90
C ASP A 125 8.03 -17.57 -4.29
N PHE A 126 8.06 -17.47 -2.97
CA PHE A 126 7.49 -16.37 -2.17
C PHE A 126 5.98 -16.17 -2.36
N GLU A 127 5.24 -17.20 -2.75
CA GLU A 127 3.78 -17.14 -2.78
C GLU A 127 3.22 -17.06 -1.37
N LEU A 128 2.18 -16.24 -1.20
CA LEU A 128 1.37 -16.24 0.02
C LEU A 128 0.50 -17.50 0.03
N ASP A 129 0.52 -18.24 1.14
CA ASP A 129 -0.24 -19.47 1.31
C ASP A 129 -1.17 -19.45 2.52
N GLY A 130 -1.92 -20.56 2.70
CA GLY A 130 -2.92 -20.69 3.77
C GLY A 130 -2.34 -20.72 5.19
N GLY A 131 -1.05 -20.96 5.36
CA GLY A 131 -0.37 -20.95 6.67
C GLY A 131 -0.43 -19.60 7.38
N ILE A 132 -0.72 -18.52 6.63
CA ILE A 132 -0.95 -17.21 7.24
C ILE A 132 -2.12 -17.22 8.22
N LEU A 133 -3.16 -18.02 7.99
CA LEU A 133 -4.32 -18.09 8.90
C LEU A 133 -3.93 -18.71 10.26
N ASP A 134 -3.08 -19.74 10.27
CA ASP A 134 -2.54 -20.33 11.49
C ASP A 134 -1.62 -19.35 12.22
N PHE A 135 -0.82 -18.61 11.47
CA PHE A 135 0.01 -17.53 12.01
C PHE A 135 -0.84 -16.45 12.68
N LEU A 136 -1.92 -15.99 12.03
CA LEU A 136 -2.84 -14.99 12.60
C LEU A 136 -3.54 -15.54 13.87
N ALA A 137 -3.93 -16.81 13.87
CA ALA A 137 -4.54 -17.47 15.03
C ALA A 137 -3.60 -17.46 16.24
N LYS A 138 -2.32 -17.68 16.00
CA LYS A 138 -1.26 -17.68 17.02
C LYS A 138 -0.92 -16.28 17.51
N GLU A 139 -0.64 -15.37 16.58
CA GLU A 139 -0.10 -14.04 16.91
C GLU A 139 -1.17 -13.04 17.36
N LYS A 140 -2.42 -13.16 16.88
CA LYS A 140 -3.57 -12.30 17.18
C LYS A 140 -3.23 -10.82 17.07
N PRO A 141 -2.84 -10.35 15.89
CA PRO A 141 -2.52 -8.93 15.67
C PRO A 141 -3.80 -8.07 15.65
N ASP A 142 -3.64 -6.77 15.86
CA ASP A 142 -4.73 -5.80 15.68
C ASP A 142 -4.91 -5.41 14.20
N VAL A 143 -3.81 -5.45 13.43
CA VAL A 143 -3.77 -5.15 12.00
C VAL A 143 -2.93 -6.21 11.28
N LEU A 144 -3.40 -6.64 10.11
CA LEU A 144 -2.61 -7.36 9.11
C LEU A 144 -2.38 -6.44 7.92
N ALA A 145 -1.13 -6.19 7.56
CA ALA A 145 -0.75 -5.46 6.36
C ALA A 145 -0.25 -6.42 5.27
N ILE A 146 -0.83 -6.32 4.07
CA ILE A 146 -0.48 -7.14 2.90
C ILE A 146 -0.29 -6.21 1.70
N CYS A 147 0.81 -6.38 0.97
CA CYS A 147 1.00 -5.81 -0.37
C CYS A 147 0.56 -6.85 -1.41
N ASN A 148 -0.32 -6.49 -2.31
CA ASN A 148 -0.85 -7.44 -3.30
C ASN A 148 -1.15 -6.77 -4.66
N PRO A 149 -0.31 -6.95 -5.68
CA PRO A 149 0.91 -7.80 -5.73
C PRO A 149 2.00 -7.36 -4.77
N ASN A 150 2.73 -8.32 -4.21
CA ASN A 150 3.74 -8.03 -3.20
C ASN A 150 5.00 -7.37 -3.78
N ASN A 151 5.42 -6.28 -3.20
CA ASN A 151 6.72 -5.67 -3.43
C ASN A 151 7.70 -6.14 -2.33
N PRO A 152 8.86 -6.81 -2.60
CA PRO A 152 9.52 -6.82 -3.92
C PRO A 152 9.32 -8.10 -4.75
N THR A 153 8.52 -9.07 -4.30
CA THR A 153 8.49 -10.40 -4.93
C THR A 153 7.69 -10.45 -6.24
N GLY A 154 6.80 -9.45 -6.48
CA GLY A 154 5.92 -9.39 -7.63
C GLY A 154 4.80 -10.46 -7.61
N ARG A 155 4.64 -11.18 -6.50
CA ARG A 155 3.66 -12.26 -6.40
C ARG A 155 2.27 -11.70 -6.11
N LEU A 156 1.31 -12.16 -6.91
CA LEU A 156 -0.12 -11.89 -6.71
C LEU A 156 -0.72 -13.02 -5.89
N ALA A 157 -1.34 -12.69 -4.77
CA ALA A 157 -2.05 -13.67 -3.95
C ALA A 157 -3.31 -14.19 -4.67
N LYS A 158 -3.64 -15.47 -4.43
CA LYS A 158 -4.84 -16.08 -5.02
C LYS A 158 -6.10 -15.38 -4.47
N PRO A 159 -7.07 -15.01 -5.32
CA PRO A 159 -8.28 -14.30 -4.88
C PRO A 159 -9.02 -15.01 -3.73
N GLN A 160 -9.18 -16.33 -3.82
CA GLN A 160 -9.82 -17.11 -2.76
C GLN A 160 -9.09 -17.06 -1.43
N LEU A 161 -7.75 -16.98 -1.44
CA LEU A 161 -6.98 -16.83 -0.20
C LEU A 161 -7.19 -15.45 0.41
N MET A 162 -7.23 -14.39 -0.40
CA MET A 162 -7.49 -13.03 0.06
C MET A 162 -8.90 -12.91 0.68
N GLU A 163 -9.89 -13.56 0.09
CA GLU A 163 -11.23 -13.65 0.68
C GLU A 163 -11.23 -14.37 2.03
N ASN A 164 -10.55 -15.51 2.12
CA ASN A 164 -10.44 -16.26 3.38
C ASN A 164 -9.72 -15.43 4.46
N ILE A 165 -8.68 -14.68 4.10
CA ILE A 165 -7.98 -13.76 5.01
C ILE A 165 -8.93 -12.65 5.48
N LEU A 166 -9.68 -12.02 4.56
CA LEU A 166 -10.63 -10.96 4.90
C LEU A 166 -11.69 -11.47 5.88
N LEU A 167 -12.29 -12.61 5.60
CA LEU A 167 -13.30 -13.24 6.45
C LEU A 167 -12.73 -13.60 7.83
N TYR A 168 -11.52 -14.18 7.87
CA TYR A 168 -10.84 -14.49 9.12
C TYR A 168 -10.57 -13.23 9.94
N CYS A 169 -10.02 -12.20 9.31
CA CYS A 169 -9.74 -10.91 9.95
C CYS A 169 -11.02 -10.28 10.51
N HIS A 170 -12.11 -10.29 9.74
CA HIS A 170 -13.41 -9.78 10.18
C HIS A 170 -13.93 -10.53 11.41
N GLN A 171 -13.90 -11.86 11.40
CA GLN A 171 -14.39 -12.71 12.51
C GLN A 171 -13.56 -12.55 13.79
N ASN A 172 -12.28 -12.17 13.66
CA ASN A 172 -11.35 -12.04 14.79
C ASN A 172 -11.04 -10.58 15.18
N ASN A 173 -11.78 -9.60 14.66
CA ASN A 173 -11.59 -8.17 14.90
C ASN A 173 -10.17 -7.68 14.52
N ILE A 174 -9.59 -8.25 13.48
CA ILE A 174 -8.33 -7.81 12.89
C ILE A 174 -8.66 -6.85 11.75
N ARG A 175 -8.03 -5.70 11.71
CA ARG A 175 -8.10 -4.80 10.55
C ARG A 175 -7.19 -5.33 9.44
N LEU A 176 -7.69 -5.38 8.22
CA LEU A 176 -6.93 -5.79 7.05
C LEU A 176 -6.57 -4.56 6.23
N PHE A 177 -5.29 -4.26 6.14
CA PHE A 177 -4.73 -3.23 5.27
C PHE A 177 -4.12 -3.92 4.05
N VAL A 178 -4.64 -3.62 2.85
CA VAL A 178 -4.18 -4.20 1.58
C VAL A 178 -3.64 -3.08 0.70
N ASP A 179 -2.36 -3.14 0.37
CA ASP A 179 -1.75 -2.22 -0.59
C ASP A 179 -1.83 -2.81 -1.99
N GLU A 180 -2.64 -2.22 -2.84
CA GLU A 180 -2.88 -2.64 -4.23
C GLU A 180 -2.17 -1.73 -5.26
N CYS A 181 -1.14 -0.97 -4.86
CA CYS A 181 -0.49 0.01 -5.74
C CYS A 181 0.06 -0.58 -7.07
N PHE A 182 0.29 -1.89 -7.13
CA PHE A 182 0.76 -2.58 -8.35
C PHE A 182 -0.30 -3.44 -9.03
N LEU A 183 -1.55 -3.43 -8.53
CA LEU A 183 -2.60 -4.32 -9.05
C LEU A 183 -2.93 -4.04 -10.52
N ASP A 184 -2.97 -2.77 -10.91
CA ASP A 184 -3.25 -2.35 -12.30
C ASP A 184 -2.18 -2.79 -13.31
N LEU A 185 -1.02 -3.26 -12.83
CA LEU A 185 0.05 -3.82 -13.68
C LEU A 185 -0.12 -5.33 -13.91
N THR A 186 -1.20 -5.93 -13.41
CA THR A 186 -1.48 -7.36 -13.56
C THR A 186 -2.59 -7.60 -14.58
N GLU A 187 -2.51 -8.71 -15.32
CA GLU A 187 -3.56 -9.10 -16.27
C GLU A 187 -4.81 -9.69 -15.58
N ASN A 188 -4.64 -10.28 -14.39
CA ASN A 188 -5.67 -11.02 -13.67
C ASN A 188 -5.84 -10.54 -12.22
N GLY A 189 -5.49 -9.30 -11.94
CA GLY A 189 -5.63 -8.72 -10.62
C GLY A 189 -7.10 -8.55 -10.25
N ASP A 190 -7.47 -9.05 -9.08
CA ASP A 190 -8.83 -8.95 -8.53
C ASP A 190 -8.79 -8.10 -7.26
N SER A 191 -9.27 -6.87 -7.39
CA SER A 191 -9.21 -5.89 -6.31
C SER A 191 -10.16 -6.23 -5.16
N MET A 192 -9.68 -6.01 -3.95
CA MET A 192 -10.49 -6.11 -2.73
C MET A 192 -11.50 -4.95 -2.58
N LYS A 193 -11.46 -3.92 -3.45
CA LYS A 193 -12.40 -2.77 -3.43
C LYS A 193 -13.87 -3.19 -3.42
N ARG A 194 -14.21 -4.30 -4.07
CA ARG A 194 -15.59 -4.84 -4.08
C ARG A 194 -16.16 -5.18 -2.70
N TYR A 195 -15.30 -5.34 -1.71
CA TYR A 195 -15.68 -5.71 -0.34
C TYR A 195 -15.81 -4.51 0.60
N LEU A 196 -15.39 -3.32 0.20
CA LEU A 196 -15.35 -2.12 1.06
C LEU A 196 -16.72 -1.79 1.70
N SER A 197 -17.82 -1.95 0.95
CA SER A 197 -19.17 -1.69 1.46
C SER A 197 -19.66 -2.75 2.47
N SER A 198 -19.03 -3.92 2.49
CA SER A 198 -19.48 -5.06 3.31
C SER A 198 -18.60 -5.31 4.53
N PHE A 199 -17.35 -4.80 4.53
CA PHE A 199 -16.36 -5.07 5.56
C PHE A 199 -15.72 -3.78 6.06
N SER A 200 -16.16 -3.30 7.21
CA SER A 200 -15.63 -2.07 7.85
C SER A 200 -14.21 -2.19 8.40
N ASN A 201 -13.66 -3.40 8.43
CA ASN A 201 -12.30 -3.68 8.84
C ASN A 201 -11.30 -3.76 7.68
N LEU A 202 -11.73 -3.50 6.43
CA LEU A 202 -10.90 -3.50 5.23
C LEU A 202 -10.47 -2.07 4.87
N PHE A 203 -9.18 -1.89 4.59
CA PHE A 203 -8.54 -0.68 4.07
C PHE A 203 -7.68 -1.05 2.87
N ILE A 204 -7.74 -0.24 1.80
CA ILE A 204 -7.01 -0.46 0.55
C ILE A 204 -6.23 0.80 0.20
#